data_658f780fdd617281e136f2e1adefd056
#
_entry.id   658f780fdd617281e136f2e1adefd056
#
_cell.length_a   1.000
_cell.length_b   1.000
_cell.length_c   1.000
_cell.angle_alpha   90.00
_cell.angle_beta   90.00
_cell.angle_gamma   90.00
#
_symmetry.space_group_name_H-M   'P 1'
#
loop_
_entity.id
_entity.type
_entity.pdbx_description
1 polymer ?
#
loop_
_entity_poly.entity_id
_entity_poly.type
_entity_poly.pdbx_seq_one_letter_code
_entity_poly.pdbx_strand_id
1 'polypeptide(L)'
;LLLRGGVTYKPKKADIKLTFGYGNVTTGAYGPDKSTTTESRIYQEALFPVKFGNRFYTNHRFRYEQRFVESQDFRTRYRYNMFVNLPLNKKEITDHTFYLAFYNELFINGQRKIASNRTVALFDRNRLYGALGYAIKKQMKVQLGIMRQTTDALGKNQMQLSFHHTF
;
A
#
# COMPACT_ATOMS: atom_id res chain seq x y z
N LEU A 1 -11.01 -8.24 8.23
CA LEU A 1 -11.78 -7.51 7.22
C LEU A 1 -11.22 -6.09 7.06
N LEU A 2 -11.11 -5.62 5.82
CA LEU A 2 -10.78 -4.21 5.50
C LEU A 2 -11.82 -3.70 4.51
N LEU A 3 -12.56 -2.68 4.91
CA LEU A 3 -13.45 -1.92 4.05
C LEU A 3 -12.91 -0.49 3.92
N ARG A 4 -12.83 0.03 2.70
CA ARG A 4 -12.38 1.40 2.47
C ARG A 4 -13.04 2.00 1.23
N GLY A 5 -13.26 3.31 1.29
CA GLY A 5 -13.73 4.11 0.18
C GLY A 5 -13.07 5.48 0.18
N GLY A 6 -13.17 6.20 -0.92
CA GLY A 6 -12.60 7.55 -1.02
C GLY A 6 -12.93 8.22 -2.33
N VAL A 7 -12.70 9.52 -2.35
CA VAL A 7 -12.87 10.38 -3.52
C VAL A 7 -11.48 10.82 -4.00
N THR A 8 -11.25 10.69 -5.29
CA THR A 8 -9.98 11.05 -5.92
C THR A 8 -10.19 12.23 -6.88
N TYR A 9 -9.39 13.27 -6.67
CA TYR A 9 -9.30 14.42 -7.54
C TYR A 9 -8.02 14.34 -8.38
N LYS A 10 -8.13 14.52 -9.68
CA LYS A 10 -6.98 14.64 -10.60
C LYS A 10 -6.98 16.04 -11.22
N PRO A 11 -6.04 16.93 -10.84
CA PRO A 11 -5.89 18.24 -11.45
C PRO A 11 -5.59 18.12 -12.94
N LYS A 12 -6.18 19.01 -13.77
CA LYS A 12 -5.98 18.99 -15.23
C LYS A 12 -4.53 19.30 -15.66
N LYS A 13 -3.81 20.10 -14.87
CA LYS A 13 -2.47 20.60 -15.22
C LYS A 13 -1.32 19.86 -14.52
N ALA A 14 -1.60 18.85 -13.72
CA ALA A 14 -0.60 18.09 -12.97
C ALA A 14 -0.89 16.60 -13.02
N ASP A 15 0.12 15.78 -13.25
CA ASP A 15 -0.02 14.33 -13.24
C ASP A 15 0.09 13.80 -11.80
N ILE A 16 -0.84 14.24 -10.96
CA ILE A 16 -0.99 13.84 -9.57
C ILE A 16 -2.44 13.44 -9.31
N LYS A 17 -2.66 12.44 -8.48
CA LYS A 17 -3.98 12.06 -7.95
C LYS A 17 -4.00 12.32 -6.46
N LEU A 18 -4.95 13.12 -6.01
CA LEU A 18 -5.15 13.42 -4.60
C LEU A 18 -6.40 12.69 -4.12
N THR A 19 -6.27 11.86 -3.10
CA THR A 19 -7.39 11.07 -2.58
C THR A 19 -7.64 11.42 -1.12
N PHE A 20 -8.90 11.67 -0.78
CA PHE A 20 -9.39 11.70 0.58
C PHE A 20 -10.28 10.48 0.80
N GLY A 21 -10.04 9.73 1.87
CA GLY A 21 -10.78 8.50 2.08
C GLY A 21 -10.93 8.10 3.54
N TYR A 22 -11.82 7.14 3.73
CA TYR A 22 -12.11 6.49 5.00
C TYR A 22 -11.91 4.98 4.86
N GLY A 23 -11.47 4.33 5.92
CA GLY A 23 -11.34 2.88 6.00
C GLY A 23 -11.67 2.36 7.38
N ASN A 24 -12.30 1.20 7.43
CA ASN A 24 -12.52 0.44 8.65
C ASN A 24 -11.79 -0.91 8.56
N VAL A 25 -11.07 -1.25 9.62
CA VAL A 25 -10.27 -2.48 9.71
C VAL A 25 -10.69 -3.25 10.94
N THR A 26 -11.13 -4.49 10.76
CA THR A 26 -11.34 -5.44 11.87
C THR A 26 -10.25 -6.50 11.79
N THR A 27 -9.45 -6.60 12.83
CA THR A 27 -8.36 -7.58 12.96
C THR A 27 -8.69 -8.56 14.05
N GLY A 28 -8.64 -9.86 13.77
CA GLY A 28 -8.77 -10.93 14.76
C GLY A 28 -7.42 -11.23 15.43
N ALA A 29 -7.46 -11.63 16.69
CA ALA A 29 -6.31 -12.15 17.40
C ALA A 29 -5.87 -13.50 16.80
N TYR A 30 -4.56 -13.78 16.88
CA TYR A 30 -4.04 -15.11 16.53
C TYR A 30 -4.17 -16.06 17.73
N GLY A 31 -4.51 -17.32 17.44
CA GLY A 31 -4.61 -18.37 18.44
C GLY A 31 -6.05 -18.70 18.87
N PRO A 32 -6.25 -19.32 20.02
CA PRO A 32 -7.57 -19.72 20.51
C PRO A 32 -8.46 -18.54 20.92
N ASP A 33 -7.85 -17.39 21.22
CA ASP A 33 -8.59 -16.16 21.49
C ASP A 33 -9.20 -15.62 20.18
N LYS A 34 -10.53 -15.47 20.17
CA LYS A 34 -11.31 -14.95 19.03
C LYS A 34 -11.59 -13.46 19.16
N SER A 35 -10.89 -12.74 20.05
CA SER A 35 -11.08 -11.32 20.21
C SER A 35 -10.77 -10.58 18.91
N THR A 36 -11.47 -9.49 18.68
CA THR A 36 -11.27 -8.62 17.52
C THR A 36 -10.94 -7.21 17.98
N THR A 37 -10.14 -6.52 17.19
CA THR A 37 -9.85 -5.09 17.39
C THR A 37 -10.32 -4.34 16.16
N THR A 38 -11.07 -3.27 16.37
CA THR A 38 -11.57 -2.40 15.29
C THR A 38 -10.74 -1.13 15.22
N GLU A 39 -10.50 -0.69 14.00
CA GLU A 39 -9.79 0.55 13.71
C GLU A 39 -10.48 1.31 12.59
N SER A 40 -10.84 2.57 12.86
CA SER A 40 -11.28 3.53 11.83
C SER A 40 -10.11 4.42 11.40
N ARG A 41 -10.06 4.73 10.11
CA ARG A 41 -9.01 5.55 9.51
C ARG A 41 -9.59 6.60 8.58
N ILE A 42 -9.13 7.83 8.74
CA ILE A 42 -9.28 8.87 7.74
C ILE A 42 -7.91 9.01 7.07
N TYR A 43 -7.84 9.12 5.75
CA TYR A 43 -6.56 9.25 5.08
C TYR A 43 -6.58 10.26 3.93
N GLN A 44 -5.45 10.93 3.76
CA GLN A 44 -5.12 11.74 2.61
C GLN A 44 -3.97 11.08 1.88
N GLU A 45 -4.07 11.04 0.55
CA GLU A 45 -3.08 10.37 -0.29
C GLU A 45 -2.75 11.23 -1.51
N ALA A 46 -1.48 11.30 -1.84
CA ALA A 46 -0.97 11.84 -3.09
C ALA A 46 -0.26 10.72 -3.86
N LEU A 47 -0.69 10.48 -5.09
CA LEU A 47 -0.09 9.53 -6.00
C LEU A 47 0.38 10.26 -7.27
N PHE A 48 1.64 10.10 -7.63
CA PHE A 48 2.17 10.68 -8.86
C PHE A 48 3.11 9.71 -9.58
N PRO A 49 2.90 9.54 -10.90
CA PRO A 49 3.78 8.73 -11.73
C PRO A 49 5.04 9.51 -12.10
N VAL A 50 6.15 8.78 -12.20
CA VAL A 50 7.40 9.28 -12.78
C VAL A 50 7.92 8.23 -13.76
N LYS A 51 8.21 8.64 -14.98
CA LYS A 51 8.80 7.78 -16.00
C LYS A 51 10.29 8.10 -16.14
N PHE A 52 11.16 7.11 -15.90
CA PHE A 52 12.60 7.23 -16.13
C PHE A 52 12.98 6.51 -17.42
N GLY A 53 13.56 7.25 -18.36
CA GLY A 53 13.89 6.70 -19.67
C GLY A 53 12.66 6.15 -20.39
N ASN A 54 12.87 5.06 -21.16
CA ASN A 54 11.82 4.48 -21.99
C ASN A 54 11.08 3.28 -21.36
N ARG A 55 11.55 2.76 -20.21
CA ARG A 55 11.06 1.48 -19.66
C ARG A 55 10.67 1.50 -18.19
N PHE A 56 11.22 2.41 -17.37
CA PHE A 56 10.95 2.41 -15.94
C PHE A 56 9.72 3.27 -15.63
N TYR A 57 8.64 2.62 -15.22
CA TYR A 57 7.43 3.28 -14.78
C TYR A 57 7.36 3.22 -13.26
N THR A 58 7.55 4.35 -12.61
CA THR A 58 7.45 4.44 -11.16
C THR A 58 6.20 5.20 -10.76
N ASN A 59 5.62 4.83 -9.62
CA ASN A 59 4.54 5.56 -8.99
C ASN A 59 4.93 5.81 -7.54
N HIS A 60 4.90 7.04 -7.13
CA HIS A 60 5.17 7.47 -5.77
C HIS A 60 3.85 7.77 -5.07
N ARG A 61 3.63 7.16 -3.92
CA ARG A 61 2.45 7.37 -3.11
C ARG A 61 2.84 7.82 -1.71
N PHE A 62 2.43 9.01 -1.34
CA PHE A 62 2.46 9.48 0.03
C PHE A 62 1.07 9.37 0.61
N ARG A 63 0.96 8.84 1.83
CA ARG A 63 -0.31 8.76 2.55
C ARG A 63 -0.10 9.17 4.00
N TYR A 64 -0.96 10.06 4.46
CA TYR A 64 -1.15 10.40 5.86
C TYR A 64 -2.43 9.74 6.35
N GLU A 65 -2.36 9.05 7.48
CA GLU A 65 -3.50 8.35 8.09
C GLU A 65 -3.74 8.89 9.51
N GLN A 66 -4.96 9.27 9.80
CA GLN A 66 -5.49 9.54 11.14
C GLN A 66 -6.20 8.26 11.59
N ARG A 67 -5.77 7.70 12.73
CA ARG A 67 -6.15 6.35 13.16
C ARG A 67 -6.85 6.40 14.51
N PHE A 68 -8.04 5.81 14.55
CA PHE A 68 -8.88 5.66 15.73
C PHE A 68 -8.97 4.15 16.01
N VAL A 69 -8.09 3.68 16.87
CA VAL A 69 -8.00 2.25 17.24
C VAL A 69 -8.71 2.06 18.56
N GLU A 70 -9.54 1.02 18.63
CA GLU A 70 -10.26 0.66 19.85
C GLU A 70 -9.28 0.53 21.03
N SER A 71 -9.64 1.12 22.18
CA SER A 71 -8.84 1.12 23.40
C SER A 71 -7.43 1.73 23.27
N GLN A 72 -7.25 2.67 22.34
CA GLN A 72 -5.99 3.41 22.16
C GLN A 72 -6.27 4.90 21.95
N ASP A 73 -5.27 5.73 22.26
CA ASP A 73 -5.30 7.15 21.98
C ASP A 73 -5.30 7.39 20.45
N PHE A 74 -5.81 8.55 20.03
CA PHE A 74 -5.69 9.01 18.65
C PHE A 74 -4.24 9.02 18.21
N ARG A 75 -3.98 8.52 17.01
CA ARG A 75 -2.64 8.49 16.45
C ARG A 75 -2.64 8.69 14.94
N THR A 76 -1.49 9.09 14.43
CA THR A 76 -1.26 9.31 13.02
C THR A 76 -0.20 8.37 12.48
N ARG A 77 -0.19 8.17 11.17
CA ARG A 77 0.82 7.38 10.47
C ARG A 77 1.12 7.97 9.11
N TYR A 78 2.39 8.06 8.80
CA TYR A 78 2.89 8.44 7.49
C TYR A 78 3.31 7.19 6.73
N ARG A 79 2.96 7.15 5.45
CA ARG A 79 3.35 6.03 4.58
C ARG A 79 3.91 6.59 3.28
N TYR A 80 5.00 6.03 2.86
CA TYR A 80 5.57 6.25 1.54
C TYR A 80 5.68 4.93 0.81
N ASN A 81 5.18 4.87 -0.42
CA ASN A 81 5.30 3.70 -1.27
C ASN A 81 5.83 4.11 -2.64
N MET A 82 6.86 3.42 -3.08
CA MET A 82 7.39 3.51 -4.44
C MET A 82 7.10 2.19 -5.16
N PHE A 83 6.31 2.28 -6.23
CA PHE A 83 6.07 1.18 -7.15
C PHE A 83 6.95 1.33 -8.37
N VAL A 84 7.49 0.21 -8.87
CA VAL A 84 8.27 0.16 -10.10
C VAL A 84 7.72 -0.96 -10.98
N ASN A 85 7.41 -0.65 -12.23
CA ASN A 85 7.05 -1.64 -13.23
C ASN A 85 8.04 -1.57 -14.39
N LEU A 86 8.59 -2.74 -14.76
CA LEU A 86 9.56 -2.87 -15.83
C LEU A 86 9.04 -3.86 -16.89
N PRO A 87 8.56 -3.39 -18.05
CA PRO A 87 8.18 -4.29 -19.14
C PRO A 87 9.39 -5.06 -19.67
N LEU A 88 9.21 -6.37 -19.93
CA LEU A 88 10.29 -7.29 -20.34
C LEU A 88 10.34 -7.47 -21.85
N ASN A 89 9.24 -7.88 -22.47
CA ASN A 89 9.16 -8.23 -23.89
C ASN A 89 8.69 -7.09 -24.79
N LYS A 90 8.35 -5.93 -24.24
CA LYS A 90 7.92 -4.71 -24.98
C LYS A 90 8.53 -3.47 -24.34
N LYS A 91 8.42 -2.32 -25.01
CA LYS A 91 8.84 -1.02 -24.46
C LYS A 91 7.86 -0.48 -23.42
N GLU A 92 6.58 -0.86 -23.53
CA GLU A 92 5.50 -0.40 -22.66
C GLU A 92 4.62 -1.58 -22.23
N ILE A 93 3.91 -1.41 -21.09
CA ILE A 93 2.96 -2.42 -20.61
C ILE A 93 1.65 -2.24 -21.39
N THR A 94 1.54 -2.99 -22.48
CA THR A 94 0.38 -3.11 -23.36
C THR A 94 -0.14 -4.55 -23.36
N ASP A 95 -1.01 -4.92 -24.28
CA ASP A 95 -1.53 -6.28 -24.43
C ASP A 95 -0.37 -7.29 -24.58
N HIS A 96 -0.51 -8.46 -23.97
CA HIS A 96 0.45 -9.55 -24.01
C HIS A 96 1.89 -9.15 -23.58
N THR A 97 2.00 -8.36 -22.51
CA THR A 97 3.28 -7.90 -21.97
C THR A 97 3.62 -8.60 -20.67
N PHE A 98 4.77 -9.27 -20.62
CA PHE A 98 5.39 -9.68 -19.37
C PHE A 98 6.13 -8.49 -18.75
N TYR A 99 6.04 -8.34 -17.43
CA TYR A 99 6.72 -7.27 -16.71
C TYR A 99 7.10 -7.68 -15.29
N LEU A 100 8.14 -7.07 -14.76
CA LEU A 100 8.47 -7.15 -13.35
C LEU A 100 7.75 -6.03 -12.62
N ALA A 101 7.19 -6.35 -11.47
CA ALA A 101 6.57 -5.40 -10.57
C ALA A 101 7.27 -5.43 -9.22
N PHE A 102 7.67 -4.27 -8.72
CA PHE A 102 8.28 -4.11 -7.41
C PHE A 102 7.59 -2.99 -6.66
N TYR A 103 7.49 -3.12 -5.33
CA TYR A 103 7.24 -1.98 -4.48
C TYR A 103 8.01 -2.08 -3.16
N ASN A 104 8.33 -0.91 -2.63
CA ASN A 104 8.76 -0.75 -1.24
C ASN A 104 7.83 0.24 -0.56
N GLU A 105 7.23 -0.16 0.56
CA GLU A 105 6.34 0.68 1.35
C GLU A 105 6.84 0.80 2.78
N LEU A 106 7.15 2.03 3.18
CA LEU A 106 7.58 2.41 4.52
C LEU A 106 6.41 2.98 5.31
N PHE A 107 6.31 2.59 6.60
CA PHE A 107 5.29 3.05 7.52
C PHE A 107 5.95 3.64 8.77
N ILE A 108 5.63 4.89 9.08
CA ILE A 108 6.18 5.63 10.22
C ILE A 108 5.02 6.11 11.09
N ASN A 109 5.05 5.78 12.36
CA ASN A 109 4.10 6.29 13.35
C ASN A 109 4.37 7.77 13.65
N GLY A 110 3.33 8.60 13.72
CA GLY A 110 3.46 10.00 14.08
C GLY A 110 3.59 10.22 15.59
N GLN A 111 3.05 9.29 16.39
CA GLN A 111 3.15 9.30 17.85
C GLN A 111 3.69 7.96 18.36
N ARG A 112 4.50 8.02 19.42
CA ARG A 112 5.01 6.83 20.11
C ARG A 112 4.07 6.37 21.21
N LYS A 113 3.48 7.29 21.98
CA LYS A 113 2.50 6.97 23.02
C LYS A 113 1.15 6.67 22.38
N ILE A 114 0.54 5.54 22.72
CA ILE A 114 -0.74 5.07 22.17
C ILE A 114 -1.80 4.74 23.22
N ALA A 115 -1.42 4.78 24.51
CA ALA A 115 -2.28 4.71 25.67
C ALA A 115 -1.44 5.06 26.92
N SER A 116 -2.05 5.12 28.11
CA SER A 116 -1.40 5.55 29.35
C SER A 116 -0.04 4.87 29.60
N ASN A 117 0.05 3.53 29.40
CA ASN A 117 1.29 2.74 29.63
C ASN A 117 1.74 1.97 28.38
N ARG A 118 1.33 2.42 27.18
CA ARG A 118 1.67 1.71 25.93
C ARG A 118 2.36 2.65 24.95
N THR A 119 3.51 2.20 24.47
CA THR A 119 4.28 2.90 23.43
C THR A 119 4.55 1.99 22.25
N VAL A 120 4.82 2.59 21.10
CA VAL A 120 5.24 1.93 19.87
C VAL A 120 6.50 2.60 19.32
N ALA A 121 7.27 1.90 18.51
CA ALA A 121 8.38 2.49 17.78
C ALA A 121 7.90 3.49 16.73
N LEU A 122 8.74 4.45 16.34
CA LEU A 122 8.46 5.33 15.21
C LEU A 122 8.37 4.51 13.92
N PHE A 123 9.31 3.60 13.69
CA PHE A 123 9.21 2.62 12.62
C PHE A 123 8.07 1.64 12.92
N ASP A 124 7.02 1.64 12.10
CA ASP A 124 5.92 0.67 12.25
C ASP A 124 6.23 -0.60 11.46
N ARG A 125 6.53 -0.47 10.19
CA ARG A 125 6.91 -1.60 9.31
C ARG A 125 7.46 -1.14 7.98
N ASN A 126 8.07 -2.11 7.29
CA ASN A 126 8.41 -2.01 5.87
C ASN A 126 7.79 -3.19 5.12
N ARG A 127 7.36 -2.96 3.88
CA ARG A 127 6.93 -3.99 2.96
C ARG A 127 7.75 -3.92 1.69
N LEU A 128 8.41 -5.00 1.35
CA LEU A 128 9.13 -5.17 0.11
C LEU A 128 8.42 -6.25 -0.72
N TYR A 129 8.08 -5.95 -1.95
CA TYR A 129 7.37 -6.84 -2.85
C TYR A 129 8.09 -6.96 -4.18
N GLY A 130 8.12 -8.18 -4.72
CA GLY A 130 8.57 -8.48 -6.06
C GLY A 130 7.63 -9.48 -6.73
N ALA A 131 7.30 -9.27 -8.01
CA ALA A 131 6.39 -10.11 -8.77
C ALA A 131 6.73 -10.17 -10.23
N LEU A 132 6.34 -11.29 -10.87
CA LEU A 132 6.17 -11.41 -12.30
C LEU A 132 4.71 -11.09 -12.63
N GLY A 133 4.51 -10.16 -13.55
CA GLY A 133 3.21 -9.75 -14.06
C GLY A 133 3.05 -10.11 -15.53
N TYR A 134 1.80 -10.35 -15.92
CA TYR A 134 1.38 -10.50 -17.31
C TYR A 134 0.17 -9.62 -17.59
N ALA A 135 0.30 -8.73 -18.56
CA ALA A 135 -0.81 -7.94 -19.08
C ALA A 135 -1.51 -8.73 -20.19
N ILE A 136 -2.67 -9.30 -19.88
CA ILE A 136 -3.53 -9.97 -20.86
C ILE A 136 -4.02 -8.95 -21.88
N LYS A 137 -4.47 -7.82 -21.36
CA LYS A 137 -4.81 -6.58 -22.08
C LYS A 137 -4.25 -5.40 -21.30
N LYS A 138 -4.16 -4.22 -21.91
CA LYS A 138 -3.72 -2.99 -21.26
C LYS A 138 -4.49 -2.73 -19.95
N GLN A 139 -5.79 -3.06 -19.93
CA GLN A 139 -6.66 -2.88 -18.76
C GLN A 139 -6.69 -4.09 -17.81
N MET A 140 -6.24 -5.27 -18.24
CA MET A 140 -6.33 -6.53 -17.47
C MET A 140 -4.94 -7.11 -17.23
N LYS A 141 -4.54 -7.20 -15.97
CA LYS A 141 -3.20 -7.68 -15.60
C LYS A 141 -3.30 -8.66 -14.43
N VAL A 142 -2.44 -9.67 -14.46
CA VAL A 142 -2.27 -10.64 -13.38
C VAL A 142 -0.84 -10.53 -12.86
N GLN A 143 -0.64 -10.62 -11.55
CA GLN A 143 0.69 -10.65 -10.94
C GLN A 143 0.76 -11.81 -9.93
N LEU A 144 1.85 -12.53 -9.95
CA LEU A 144 2.21 -13.48 -8.92
C LEU A 144 3.54 -13.05 -8.30
N GLY A 145 3.56 -12.89 -6.99
CA GLY A 145 4.74 -12.37 -6.31
C GLY A 145 4.82 -12.72 -4.84
N ILE A 146 5.91 -12.27 -4.23
CA ILE A 146 6.21 -12.46 -2.81
C ILE A 146 6.36 -11.08 -2.17
N MET A 147 5.70 -10.88 -1.04
CA MET A 147 5.83 -9.72 -0.20
C MET A 147 6.45 -10.09 1.12
N ARG A 148 7.55 -9.43 1.49
CA ARG A 148 8.15 -9.50 2.82
C ARG A 148 7.71 -8.29 3.62
N GLN A 149 7.03 -8.52 4.75
CA GLN A 149 6.73 -7.50 5.74
C GLN A 149 7.70 -7.64 6.91
N THR A 150 8.39 -6.57 7.26
CA THR A 150 9.31 -6.50 8.39
C THR A 150 8.79 -5.44 9.38
N THR A 151 8.78 -5.80 10.67
CA THR A 151 8.55 -4.92 11.82
C THR A 151 9.77 -5.00 12.73
N ASP A 152 9.85 -4.23 13.80
CA ASP A 152 10.94 -4.34 14.78
C ASP A 152 11.03 -5.74 15.40
N ALA A 153 9.90 -6.46 15.54
CA ALA A 153 9.84 -7.75 16.21
C ALA A 153 9.90 -8.95 15.26
N LEU A 154 9.36 -8.85 14.06
CA LEU A 154 9.12 -10.01 13.18
C LEU A 154 9.24 -9.66 11.70
N GLY A 155 9.73 -10.65 10.92
CA GLY A 155 9.62 -10.67 9.46
C GLY A 155 8.66 -11.76 8.99
N LYS A 156 7.74 -11.43 8.07
CA LYS A 156 6.78 -12.37 7.49
C LYS A 156 6.80 -12.30 5.96
N ASN A 157 6.88 -13.46 5.33
CA ASN A 157 6.72 -13.57 3.87
C ASN A 157 5.29 -13.98 3.54
N GLN A 158 4.75 -13.41 2.46
CA GLN A 158 3.40 -13.69 1.96
C GLN A 158 3.46 -13.83 0.44
N MET A 159 2.92 -14.91 -0.07
CA MET A 159 2.67 -15.04 -1.51
C MET A 159 1.39 -14.26 -1.86
N GLN A 160 1.42 -13.53 -2.96
CA GLN A 160 0.31 -12.70 -3.42
C GLN A 160 0.00 -13.00 -4.88
N LEU A 161 -1.25 -13.35 -5.15
CA LEU A 161 -1.84 -13.37 -6.48
C LEU A 161 -2.74 -12.13 -6.60
N SER A 162 -2.49 -11.30 -7.60
CA SER A 162 -3.24 -10.07 -7.82
C SER A 162 -3.82 -10.01 -9.22
N PHE A 163 -5.08 -9.63 -9.30
CA PHE A 163 -5.76 -9.31 -10.54
C PHE A 163 -6.09 -7.82 -10.58
N HIS A 164 -5.66 -7.14 -11.61
CA HIS A 164 -5.91 -5.70 -11.82
C HIS A 164 -6.78 -5.52 -13.04
N HIS A 165 -7.90 -4.83 -12.88
CA HIS A 165 -8.78 -4.44 -13.97
C HIS A 165 -9.06 -2.94 -13.89
N THR A 166 -8.98 -2.25 -15.01
CA THR A 166 -9.31 -0.83 -15.15
C THR A 166 -10.49 -0.72 -16.14
N PHE A 167 -11.54 -0.08 -15.70
CA PHE A 167 -12.75 0.19 -16.50
C PHE A 167 -12.58 1.47 -17.33
#